data_c025c126f0a4a4725745d62371f0cb51
#
_entry.id   c025c126f0a4a4725745d62371f0cb51
#
_cell.length_a   1.000
_cell.length_b   1.000
_cell.length_c   1.000
_cell.angle_alpha   90.00
_cell.angle_beta   90.00
_cell.angle_gamma   90.00
#
_symmetry.space_group_name_H-M   'P 1'
#
loop_
_entity.id
_entity.type
_entity.pdbx_description
1 polymer ?
#
loop_
_entity_poly.entity_id
_entity_poly.type
_entity_poly.pdbx_seq_one_letter_code
_entity_poly.pdbx_strand_id
1 'polypeptide(L)'
;MTANAFANARSAGVAFKQNNLERKRDMAKFTIQPHGRLNDWVAHEKGYFREEGLDYELNVEGSPKNTPRLAALDSPVALGDSRFGAFERYAEGHGRKGKDAGDVSCACHWTVNQAAKVEEGVMWGKAYSVCEAAIVVPGESVVSEPGDLAHRDIAVGYHSGSHYSALQALEVFLAPEDIALKFVGTSWSRVDAALARKIPAVNVWGPQLYLLEQHGFRRIISTTFMMAFMFPHYADRRNVERYIHSLVRAQADIDVEPEKYKHYFMNEIPERFRDKVDVRRFGVGERVVPQPYTRAMFEKTQAWIHERKLFDVVADAGVSYEQAVDS
;
A
#
# COMPACT_ATOMS: atom_id res chain seq x y z
N MET A 1 42.53 35.50 -22.25
CA MET A 1 42.69 34.08 -21.75
C MET A 1 41.94 33.85 -20.43
N THR A 2 40.74 34.31 -20.22
CA THR A 2 40.07 34.23 -18.88
C THR A 2 38.66 33.64 -18.89
N ALA A 3 38.04 33.39 -20.05
CA ALA A 3 36.69 32.82 -20.07
C ALA A 3 36.61 31.29 -20.03
N ASN A 4 37.61 30.57 -20.56
CA ASN A 4 37.66 29.10 -20.60
C ASN A 4 38.05 28.44 -19.26
N ALA A 5 38.74 29.13 -18.36
CA ALA A 5 39.11 28.59 -17.05
C ALA A 5 37.94 28.50 -16.08
N PHE A 6 36.99 29.46 -16.17
CA PHE A 6 35.78 29.48 -15.31
C PHE A 6 34.72 28.43 -15.74
N ALA A 7 34.61 28.13 -17.03
CA ALA A 7 33.73 27.07 -17.53
C ALA A 7 34.18 25.67 -17.11
N ASN A 8 35.49 25.40 -17.19
CA ASN A 8 36.08 24.11 -16.77
C ASN A 8 36.03 23.89 -15.24
N ALA A 9 36.13 24.92 -14.42
CA ALA A 9 36.01 24.80 -12.96
C ALA A 9 34.57 24.51 -12.51
N ARG A 10 33.56 25.06 -13.21
CA ARG A 10 32.14 24.75 -12.92
C ARG A 10 31.76 23.34 -13.35
N SER A 11 32.20 22.86 -14.50
CA SER A 11 31.94 21.49 -14.97
C SER A 11 32.61 20.44 -14.08
N ALA A 12 33.85 20.69 -13.64
CA ALA A 12 34.56 19.81 -12.70
C ALA A 12 33.91 19.78 -11.30
N GLY A 13 33.41 20.92 -10.82
CA GLY A 13 32.68 21.00 -9.54
C GLY A 13 31.32 20.28 -9.58
N VAL A 14 30.62 20.31 -10.72
CA VAL A 14 29.35 19.58 -10.91
C VAL A 14 29.62 18.08 -11.03
N ALA A 15 30.63 17.67 -11.79
CA ALA A 15 31.02 16.25 -11.92
C ALA A 15 31.53 15.68 -10.60
N PHE A 16 32.27 16.45 -9.78
CA PHE A 16 32.73 16.03 -8.45
C PHE A 16 31.59 15.90 -7.44
N LYS A 17 30.59 16.79 -7.49
CA LYS A 17 29.37 16.67 -6.68
C LYS A 17 28.50 15.51 -7.12
N GLN A 18 28.36 15.25 -8.41
CA GLN A 18 27.65 14.09 -8.94
C GLN A 18 28.34 12.78 -8.52
N ASN A 19 29.67 12.65 -8.72
CA ASN A 19 30.43 11.47 -8.29
C ASN A 19 30.39 11.23 -6.77
N ASN A 20 30.36 12.28 -5.95
CA ASN A 20 30.20 12.13 -4.49
C ASN A 20 28.78 11.78 -4.07
N LEU A 21 27.77 12.22 -4.82
CA LEU A 21 26.37 11.82 -4.64
C LEU A 21 26.17 10.35 -5.06
N GLU A 22 26.76 9.94 -6.18
CA GLU A 22 26.75 8.55 -6.65
C GLU A 22 27.48 7.62 -5.68
N ARG A 23 28.70 7.97 -5.21
CA ARG A 23 29.40 7.20 -4.18
C ARG A 23 28.67 7.11 -2.84
N LYS A 24 27.95 8.16 -2.42
CA LYS A 24 27.10 8.11 -1.21
C LYS A 24 25.85 7.27 -1.43
N ARG A 25 25.34 7.16 -2.66
CA ARG A 25 24.24 6.26 -3.03
C ARG A 25 24.68 4.79 -3.04
N ASP A 26 25.87 4.48 -3.57
CA ASP A 26 26.45 3.12 -3.58
C ASP A 26 26.74 2.57 -2.16
N MET A 27 26.78 3.44 -1.15
CA MET A 27 26.98 3.06 0.26
C MET A 27 25.68 3.12 1.11
N ALA A 28 24.56 3.57 0.55
CA ALA A 28 23.29 3.59 1.26
C ALA A 28 22.63 2.21 1.21
N LYS A 29 22.23 1.69 2.36
CA LYS A 29 21.47 0.44 2.44
C LYS A 29 20.11 0.60 1.78
N PHE A 30 19.65 -0.48 1.17
CA PHE A 30 18.29 -0.57 0.64
C PHE A 30 17.29 -0.62 1.79
N THR A 31 16.44 0.39 1.89
CA THR A 31 15.49 0.53 2.99
C THR A 31 14.20 -0.21 2.67
N ILE A 32 13.89 -1.24 3.45
CA ILE A 32 12.65 -2.02 3.35
C ILE A 32 11.68 -1.55 4.44
N GLN A 33 10.51 -1.09 4.04
CA GLN A 33 9.40 -0.83 4.95
C GLN A 33 8.41 -1.99 4.86
N PRO A 34 8.31 -2.88 5.89
CA PRO A 34 7.34 -3.95 5.89
C PRO A 34 5.91 -3.41 5.76
N HIS A 35 5.09 -4.07 4.94
CA HIS A 35 3.78 -3.55 4.53
C HIS A 35 2.63 -4.52 4.84
N GLY A 36 2.45 -4.91 6.11
CA GLY A 36 1.30 -5.73 6.54
C GLY A 36 1.22 -7.13 5.92
N ARG A 37 2.33 -7.63 5.36
CA ARG A 37 2.46 -8.95 4.73
C ARG A 37 3.55 -9.78 5.41
N LEU A 38 3.47 -11.09 5.28
CA LEU A 38 4.44 -12.03 5.85
C LEU A 38 5.75 -12.06 5.06
N ASN A 39 5.72 -11.77 3.76
CA ASN A 39 6.84 -11.94 2.84
C ASN A 39 8.12 -11.20 3.26
N ASP A 40 8.00 -9.94 3.70
CA ASP A 40 9.16 -9.14 4.14
C ASP A 40 9.84 -9.78 5.35
N TRP A 41 9.06 -10.28 6.31
CA TRP A 41 9.55 -10.93 7.53
C TRP A 41 10.16 -12.29 7.26
N VAL A 42 9.53 -13.10 6.41
CA VAL A 42 10.04 -14.43 6.02
C VAL A 42 11.33 -14.29 5.21
N ALA A 43 11.39 -13.36 4.25
CA ALA A 43 12.60 -13.10 3.48
C ALA A 43 13.76 -12.62 4.37
N HIS A 44 13.46 -11.82 5.40
CA HIS A 44 14.44 -11.38 6.39
C HIS A 44 14.95 -12.55 7.24
N GLU A 45 14.07 -13.35 7.84
CA GLU A 45 14.41 -14.49 8.68
C GLU A 45 15.23 -15.55 7.94
N LYS A 46 14.76 -15.88 6.72
CA LYS A 46 15.41 -16.89 5.88
C LYS A 46 16.72 -16.40 5.26
N GLY A 47 17.02 -15.11 5.37
CA GLY A 47 18.23 -14.52 4.80
C GLY A 47 18.18 -14.29 3.29
N TYR A 48 17.02 -14.38 2.65
CA TYR A 48 16.86 -14.29 1.20
C TYR A 48 17.35 -12.96 0.63
N PHE A 49 17.13 -11.84 1.34
CA PHE A 49 17.68 -10.55 0.92
C PHE A 49 19.23 -10.58 0.81
N ARG A 50 19.91 -11.21 1.79
CA ARG A 50 21.37 -11.32 1.77
C ARG A 50 21.87 -12.30 0.72
N GLU A 51 21.17 -13.41 0.53
CA GLU A 51 21.52 -14.41 -0.51
C GLU A 51 21.38 -13.83 -1.92
N GLU A 52 20.40 -12.94 -2.14
CA GLU A 52 20.28 -12.18 -3.39
C GLU A 52 21.31 -11.04 -3.50
N GLY A 53 22.15 -10.83 -2.48
CA GLY A 53 23.18 -9.80 -2.47
C GLY A 53 22.63 -8.39 -2.21
N LEU A 54 21.50 -8.26 -1.53
CA LEU A 54 20.91 -6.99 -1.13
C LEU A 54 21.50 -6.56 0.22
N ASP A 55 22.21 -5.42 0.25
CA ASP A 55 22.57 -4.75 1.50
C ASP A 55 21.40 -3.87 1.93
N TYR A 56 20.74 -4.23 3.03
CA TYR A 56 19.44 -3.64 3.40
C TYR A 56 19.31 -3.34 4.89
N GLU A 57 18.33 -2.52 5.20
CA GLU A 57 17.83 -2.30 6.55
C GLU A 57 16.30 -2.35 6.58
N LEU A 58 15.72 -2.74 7.72
CA LEU A 58 14.27 -2.72 7.92
C LEU A 58 13.88 -1.42 8.61
N ASN A 59 13.04 -0.61 7.96
CA ASN A 59 12.41 0.56 8.55
C ASN A 59 11.08 0.19 9.20
N VAL A 60 11.13 -0.26 10.45
CA VAL A 60 9.93 -0.63 11.23
C VAL A 60 9.26 0.57 11.91
N GLU A 61 9.94 1.71 12.01
CA GLU A 61 9.38 2.93 12.61
C GLU A 61 8.29 3.55 11.72
N GLY A 62 8.48 3.52 10.39
CA GLY A 62 7.50 3.96 9.40
C GLY A 62 6.31 3.01 9.20
N SER A 63 6.26 1.89 9.93
CA SER A 63 5.19 0.90 9.78
C SER A 63 3.82 1.48 10.15
N PRO A 64 2.75 1.14 9.40
CA PRO A 64 1.37 1.55 9.71
C PRO A 64 0.90 1.19 11.12
N LYS A 65 1.51 0.20 11.78
CA LYS A 65 1.22 -0.17 13.18
C LYS A 65 1.45 0.98 14.17
N ASN A 66 2.34 1.90 13.86
CA ASN A 66 2.67 3.05 14.72
C ASN A 66 1.63 4.17 14.63
N THR A 67 0.55 4.00 13.85
CA THR A 67 -0.56 4.94 13.77
C THR A 67 -1.19 5.16 15.15
N PRO A 68 -1.28 6.41 15.65
CA PRO A 68 -1.97 6.72 16.89
C PRO A 68 -3.42 6.28 16.87
N ARG A 69 -3.99 6.01 18.05
CA ARG A 69 -5.43 5.79 18.19
C ARG A 69 -6.21 7.01 17.69
N LEU A 70 -7.34 6.75 17.04
CA LEU A 70 -8.19 7.82 16.53
C LEU A 70 -8.82 8.65 17.67
N ALA A 71 -8.41 9.88 17.81
CA ALA A 71 -8.84 10.78 18.91
C ALA A 71 -10.36 11.05 18.89
N ALA A 72 -11.00 11.07 17.72
CA ALA A 72 -12.45 11.30 17.58
C ALA A 72 -13.31 10.24 18.27
N LEU A 73 -12.75 9.11 18.70
CA LEU A 73 -13.50 8.08 19.44
C LEU A 73 -13.92 8.54 20.84
N ASP A 74 -13.11 9.39 21.46
CA ASP A 74 -13.33 9.88 22.82
C ASP A 74 -14.20 11.14 22.86
N SER A 75 -14.63 11.64 21.68
CA SER A 75 -15.48 12.82 21.53
C SER A 75 -16.84 12.43 20.90
N PRO A 76 -17.93 13.12 21.24
CA PRO A 76 -19.20 13.02 20.52
C PRO A 76 -19.15 13.61 19.10
N VAL A 77 -18.06 14.28 18.73
CA VAL A 77 -17.85 14.83 17.37
C VAL A 77 -17.80 13.71 16.35
N ALA A 78 -18.47 13.90 15.23
CA ALA A 78 -18.42 12.97 14.09
C ALA A 78 -16.98 12.74 13.63
N LEU A 79 -16.68 11.50 13.17
CA LEU A 79 -15.40 11.19 12.55
C LEU A 79 -15.09 12.18 11.43
N GLY A 80 -13.89 12.76 11.45
CA GLY A 80 -13.46 13.71 10.43
C GLY A 80 -13.38 13.07 9.03
N ASP A 81 -13.42 13.91 7.99
CA ASP A 81 -13.19 13.51 6.61
C ASP A 81 -11.70 13.72 6.26
N SER A 82 -10.93 12.64 6.27
CA SER A 82 -9.48 12.68 6.02
C SER A 82 -9.19 12.40 4.54
N ARG A 83 -8.89 13.45 3.78
CA ARG A 83 -8.56 13.37 2.36
C ARG A 83 -7.05 13.40 2.08
N PHE A 84 -6.33 12.51 2.75
CA PHE A 84 -4.90 12.33 2.57
C PHE A 84 -4.57 10.83 2.55
N GLY A 85 -4.19 10.30 1.40
CA GLY A 85 -3.93 8.89 1.17
C GLY A 85 -2.53 8.61 0.62
N ALA A 86 -2.37 7.45 0.00
CA ALA A 86 -1.09 7.03 -0.56
C ALA A 86 -0.68 7.87 -1.77
N PHE A 87 -1.65 8.28 -2.61
CA PHE A 87 -1.37 9.10 -3.78
C PHE A 87 -0.84 10.48 -3.38
N GLU A 88 -1.49 11.15 -2.44
CA GLU A 88 -1.07 12.47 -1.94
C GLU A 88 0.33 12.42 -1.33
N ARG A 89 0.70 11.30 -0.67
CA ARG A 89 2.06 11.08 -0.16
C ARG A 89 3.10 11.01 -1.28
N TYR A 90 2.77 10.38 -2.39
CA TYR A 90 3.67 10.35 -3.55
C TYR A 90 3.84 11.74 -4.14
N ALA A 91 2.75 12.47 -4.37
CA ALA A 91 2.76 13.83 -4.90
C ALA A 91 3.55 14.81 -4.01
N GLU A 92 3.47 14.66 -2.68
CA GLU A 92 4.26 15.46 -1.74
C GLU A 92 5.71 14.98 -1.59
N GLY A 93 6.09 13.88 -2.23
CA GLY A 93 7.45 13.30 -2.17
C GLY A 93 7.79 12.64 -0.83
N HIS A 94 6.81 12.39 0.03
CA HIS A 94 7.01 11.77 1.34
C HIS A 94 7.45 10.30 1.30
N GLY A 95 7.27 9.62 0.16
CA GLY A 95 7.82 8.27 -0.06
C GLY A 95 9.31 8.23 -0.34
N ARG A 96 9.97 9.39 -0.44
CA ARG A 96 11.35 9.51 -0.97
C ARG A 96 12.42 9.86 0.05
N LYS A 97 12.07 10.39 1.24
CA LYS A 97 13.04 10.77 2.29
C LYS A 97 12.39 10.80 3.66
N GLY A 98 13.11 10.31 4.68
CA GLY A 98 12.72 10.42 6.08
C GLY A 98 12.29 9.11 6.73
N LYS A 99 11.68 9.18 7.90
CA LYS A 99 11.28 8.01 8.71
C LYS A 99 10.27 7.08 8.02
N ASP A 100 9.51 7.61 7.05
CA ASP A 100 8.48 6.88 6.32
C ASP A 100 8.97 6.36 4.96
N ALA A 101 10.28 6.47 4.67
CA ALA A 101 10.85 6.11 3.38
C ALA A 101 11.17 4.62 3.29
N GLY A 102 10.79 4.00 2.16
CA GLY A 102 11.32 2.75 1.65
C GLY A 102 11.80 2.95 0.22
N ASP A 103 12.78 2.17 -0.22
CA ASP A 103 13.26 2.22 -1.60
C ASP A 103 12.25 1.61 -2.58
N VAL A 104 11.35 0.77 -2.07
CA VAL A 104 10.16 0.30 -2.80
C VAL A 104 8.92 0.59 -1.96
N SER A 105 7.98 1.30 -2.55
CA SER A 105 6.65 1.50 -1.98
C SER A 105 5.69 0.44 -2.50
N CYS A 106 4.71 0.05 -1.66
CA CYS A 106 3.65 -0.83 -2.06
C CYS A 106 2.30 -0.19 -1.71
N ALA A 107 1.42 -0.09 -2.70
CA ALA A 107 0.07 0.40 -2.53
C ALA A 107 -0.88 -0.31 -3.50
N CYS A 108 -2.19 -0.06 -3.39
CA CYS A 108 -3.14 -0.62 -4.34
C CYS A 108 -2.78 -0.22 -5.79
N HIS A 109 -3.05 -1.12 -6.71
CA HIS A 109 -2.65 -0.94 -8.11
C HIS A 109 -3.23 0.34 -8.75
N TRP A 110 -4.41 0.81 -8.34
CA TRP A 110 -4.99 2.08 -8.82
C TRP A 110 -4.10 3.27 -8.46
N THR A 111 -3.70 3.37 -7.19
CA THR A 111 -2.81 4.45 -6.71
C THR A 111 -1.45 4.40 -7.40
N VAL A 112 -0.83 3.21 -7.46
CA VAL A 112 0.50 3.06 -8.10
C VAL A 112 0.43 3.33 -9.60
N ASN A 113 -0.62 2.83 -10.27
CA ASN A 113 -0.86 3.06 -11.69
C ASN A 113 -0.98 4.57 -11.98
N GLN A 114 -1.79 5.29 -11.21
CA GLN A 114 -1.94 6.74 -11.37
C GLN A 114 -0.64 7.50 -11.05
N ALA A 115 0.05 7.15 -9.98
CA ALA A 115 1.31 7.78 -9.60
C ALA A 115 2.40 7.58 -10.67
N ALA A 116 2.50 6.36 -11.23
CA ALA A 116 3.42 6.08 -12.32
C ALA A 116 3.03 6.82 -13.61
N LYS A 117 1.72 6.95 -13.90
CA LYS A 117 1.20 7.70 -15.04
C LYS A 117 1.61 9.19 -15.01
N VAL A 118 1.71 9.77 -13.83
CA VAL A 118 2.11 11.19 -13.62
C VAL A 118 3.57 11.34 -13.17
N GLU A 119 4.40 10.33 -13.40
CA GLU A 119 5.86 10.34 -13.18
C GLU A 119 6.31 10.51 -11.72
N GLU A 120 5.45 10.18 -10.74
CA GLU A 120 5.86 10.17 -9.32
C GLU A 120 6.79 9.00 -8.95
N GLY A 121 6.95 8.04 -9.84
CA GLY A 121 7.85 6.90 -9.74
C GLY A 121 7.65 5.93 -10.90
N VAL A 122 8.34 4.79 -10.83
CA VAL A 122 8.24 3.71 -11.81
C VAL A 122 7.54 2.52 -11.17
N MET A 123 6.48 2.01 -11.81
CA MET A 123 5.78 0.81 -11.37
C MET A 123 6.57 -0.44 -11.77
N TRP A 124 6.75 -1.38 -10.85
CA TRP A 124 7.33 -2.68 -11.18
C TRP A 124 6.29 -3.53 -11.92
N GLY A 125 6.62 -3.93 -13.15
CA GLY A 125 5.72 -4.63 -14.05
C GLY A 125 5.84 -6.15 -14.08
N LYS A 126 6.82 -6.76 -13.37
CA LYS A 126 7.08 -8.21 -13.43
C LYS A 126 6.43 -9.01 -12.31
N ALA A 127 5.89 -8.34 -11.30
CA ALA A 127 5.16 -8.94 -10.20
C ALA A 127 4.17 -7.92 -9.61
N TYR A 128 3.13 -8.43 -8.99
CA TYR A 128 2.19 -7.70 -8.16
C TYR A 128 1.85 -8.54 -6.94
N SER A 129 1.02 -8.06 -6.04
CA SER A 129 0.45 -8.90 -5.00
C SER A 129 -1.07 -8.79 -4.96
N VAL A 130 -1.73 -9.74 -4.30
CA VAL A 130 -3.17 -9.77 -4.10
C VAL A 130 -3.45 -9.67 -2.62
N CYS A 131 -4.27 -8.71 -2.24
CA CYS A 131 -4.61 -8.43 -0.86
C CYS A 131 -6.05 -8.82 -0.57
N GLU A 132 -6.26 -9.74 0.36
CA GLU A 132 -7.59 -10.11 0.84
C GLU A 132 -8.19 -8.94 1.62
N ALA A 133 -9.37 -8.49 1.18
CA ALA A 133 -10.10 -7.38 1.77
C ALA A 133 -11.61 -7.65 1.74
N ALA A 134 -12.34 -6.99 2.64
CA ALA A 134 -13.79 -7.08 2.68
C ALA A 134 -14.43 -5.83 3.30
N ILE A 135 -15.65 -5.53 2.89
CA ILE A 135 -16.55 -4.70 3.69
C ILE A 135 -17.14 -5.58 4.76
N VAL A 136 -16.92 -5.18 6.01
CA VAL A 136 -17.43 -5.88 7.20
C VAL A 136 -18.34 -4.99 8.02
N VAL A 137 -19.27 -5.63 8.72
CA VAL A 137 -20.21 -4.99 9.66
C VAL A 137 -20.17 -5.71 11.00
N PRO A 138 -20.57 -5.09 12.12
CA PRO A 138 -20.77 -5.79 13.39
C PRO A 138 -21.71 -6.99 13.24
N GLY A 139 -21.49 -8.04 14.01
CA GLY A 139 -22.32 -9.26 13.97
C GLY A 139 -23.79 -9.01 14.24
N GLU A 140 -24.09 -8.02 15.09
CA GLU A 140 -25.44 -7.57 15.45
C GLU A 140 -26.09 -6.65 14.38
N SER A 141 -25.37 -6.28 13.32
CA SER A 141 -25.90 -5.42 12.26
C SER A 141 -27.07 -6.06 11.50
N VAL A 142 -28.05 -5.25 11.13
CA VAL A 142 -29.17 -5.67 10.27
C VAL A 142 -28.77 -5.84 8.80
N VAL A 143 -27.60 -5.32 8.40
CA VAL A 143 -27.07 -5.47 7.04
C VAL A 143 -26.72 -6.95 6.80
N SER A 144 -27.34 -7.59 5.84
CA SER A 144 -27.18 -9.03 5.53
C SER A 144 -26.60 -9.30 4.13
N GLU A 145 -26.78 -8.38 3.20
CA GLU A 145 -26.32 -8.48 1.82
C GLU A 145 -25.80 -7.13 1.30
N PRO A 146 -25.09 -7.09 0.16
CA PRO A 146 -24.50 -5.84 -0.35
C PRO A 146 -25.51 -4.72 -0.60
N GLY A 147 -26.73 -5.04 -1.03
CA GLY A 147 -27.81 -4.07 -1.25
C GLY A 147 -28.22 -3.31 0.02
N ASP A 148 -28.10 -3.93 1.20
CA ASP A 148 -28.40 -3.30 2.48
C ASP A 148 -27.42 -2.18 2.87
N LEU A 149 -26.30 -2.06 2.14
CA LEU A 149 -25.31 -0.99 2.34
C LEU A 149 -25.72 0.34 1.71
N ALA A 150 -26.81 0.39 0.93
CA ALA A 150 -27.32 1.62 0.34
C ALA A 150 -27.48 2.72 1.40
N HIS A 151 -26.94 3.92 1.11
CA HIS A 151 -26.98 5.12 1.98
C HIS A 151 -26.36 4.93 3.39
N ARG A 152 -25.61 3.85 3.63
CA ARG A 152 -24.91 3.65 4.90
C ARG A 152 -23.48 4.06 4.78
N ASP A 153 -22.99 4.82 5.76
CA ASP A 153 -21.58 5.23 5.84
C ASP A 153 -20.66 4.01 5.88
N ILE A 154 -19.79 3.89 4.89
CA ILE A 154 -18.75 2.85 4.81
C ILE A 154 -17.39 3.52 4.98
N ALA A 155 -16.69 3.20 6.07
CA ALA A 155 -15.36 3.78 6.30
C ALA A 155 -14.32 3.20 5.35
N VAL A 156 -13.63 4.08 4.63
CA VAL A 156 -12.54 3.77 3.71
C VAL A 156 -11.39 4.76 3.94
N GLY A 157 -10.19 4.47 3.40
CA GLY A 157 -9.10 5.45 3.33
C GLY A 157 -9.15 6.18 2.01
N TYR A 158 -8.93 7.50 2.01
CA TYR A 158 -8.90 8.31 0.79
C TYR A 158 -7.78 7.84 -0.14
N HIS A 159 -8.02 7.80 -1.44
CA HIS A 159 -7.11 7.38 -2.51
C HIS A 159 -6.27 6.13 -2.14
N SER A 160 -6.97 5.11 -1.63
CA SER A 160 -6.37 3.86 -1.16
C SER A 160 -7.10 2.62 -1.70
N GLY A 161 -6.52 1.44 -1.50
CA GLY A 161 -7.14 0.17 -1.89
C GLY A 161 -8.55 -0.01 -1.33
N SER A 162 -8.79 0.41 -0.08
CA SER A 162 -10.12 0.33 0.52
C SER A 162 -11.15 1.28 -0.11
N HIS A 163 -10.71 2.42 -0.67
CA HIS A 163 -11.58 3.32 -1.42
C HIS A 163 -12.05 2.69 -2.72
N TYR A 164 -11.08 2.33 -3.55
CA TYR A 164 -11.35 1.88 -4.92
C TYR A 164 -12.00 0.49 -4.96
N SER A 165 -11.54 -0.42 -4.10
CA SER A 165 -12.12 -1.76 -4.03
C SER A 165 -13.55 -1.75 -3.50
N ALA A 166 -13.88 -0.84 -2.57
CA ALA A 166 -15.26 -0.64 -2.13
C ALA A 166 -16.15 -0.14 -3.27
N LEU A 167 -15.71 0.91 -4.00
CA LEU A 167 -16.46 1.40 -5.16
C LEU A 167 -16.69 0.30 -6.18
N GLN A 168 -15.61 -0.38 -6.63
CA GLN A 168 -15.70 -1.40 -7.65
C GLN A 168 -16.60 -2.58 -7.25
N ALA A 169 -16.61 -2.97 -5.98
CA ALA A 169 -17.44 -4.05 -5.49
C ALA A 169 -18.91 -3.62 -5.32
N LEU A 170 -19.16 -2.40 -4.83
CA LEU A 170 -20.50 -1.91 -4.57
C LEU A 170 -21.26 -1.52 -5.84
N GLU A 171 -20.58 -1.00 -6.86
CA GLU A 171 -21.14 -0.65 -8.17
C GLU A 171 -21.84 -1.83 -8.88
N VAL A 172 -21.56 -3.07 -8.45
CA VAL A 172 -22.25 -4.27 -8.95
C VAL A 172 -23.68 -4.39 -8.40
N PHE A 173 -23.94 -3.79 -7.23
CA PHE A 173 -25.20 -3.96 -6.47
C PHE A 173 -25.97 -2.67 -6.26
N LEU A 174 -25.28 -1.52 -6.30
CA LEU A 174 -25.82 -0.20 -5.93
C LEU A 174 -25.60 0.81 -7.05
N ALA A 175 -26.52 1.75 -7.21
CA ALA A 175 -26.30 2.92 -8.02
C ALA A 175 -25.24 3.85 -7.36
N PRO A 176 -24.49 4.65 -8.13
CA PRO A 176 -23.43 5.50 -7.58
C PRO A 176 -23.92 6.46 -6.47
N GLU A 177 -25.13 6.99 -6.57
CA GLU A 177 -25.77 7.88 -5.60
C GLU A 177 -26.13 7.20 -4.28
N ASP A 178 -26.23 5.88 -4.26
CA ASP A 178 -26.55 5.08 -3.08
C ASP A 178 -25.27 4.67 -2.30
N ILE A 179 -24.08 4.87 -2.88
CA ILE A 179 -22.80 4.51 -2.28
C ILE A 179 -22.32 5.66 -1.39
N ALA A 180 -22.35 5.48 -0.08
CA ALA A 180 -21.91 6.46 0.91
C ALA A 180 -20.56 6.09 1.51
N LEU A 181 -19.47 6.64 0.97
CA LEU A 181 -18.11 6.43 1.50
C LEU A 181 -17.72 7.55 2.46
N LYS A 182 -17.09 7.16 3.59
CA LYS A 182 -16.54 8.08 4.58
C LYS A 182 -15.05 7.87 4.74
N PHE A 183 -14.27 8.92 4.56
CA PHE A 183 -12.81 8.83 4.62
C PHE A 183 -12.30 8.91 6.06
N VAL A 184 -12.01 7.75 6.64
CA VAL A 184 -11.59 7.59 8.03
C VAL A 184 -10.12 7.16 8.08
N GLY A 185 -9.22 8.11 8.02
CA GLY A 185 -7.78 7.99 8.26
C GLY A 185 -7.12 6.71 7.74
N THR A 186 -6.24 6.13 8.56
CA THR A 186 -5.49 4.91 8.22
C THR A 186 -6.36 3.65 8.41
N SER A 187 -5.85 2.49 7.98
CA SER A 187 -6.52 1.20 8.17
C SER A 187 -6.74 0.88 9.66
N TRP A 188 -5.78 1.22 10.53
CA TRP A 188 -5.93 1.02 11.98
C TRP A 188 -6.88 2.02 12.63
N SER A 189 -6.98 3.25 12.12
CA SER A 189 -8.01 4.22 12.55
C SER A 189 -9.42 3.70 12.26
N ARG A 190 -9.61 3.03 11.13
CA ARG A 190 -10.88 2.39 10.78
C ARG A 190 -11.24 1.22 11.70
N VAL A 191 -10.23 0.42 12.11
CA VAL A 191 -10.41 -0.63 13.14
C VAL A 191 -10.87 -0.02 14.47
N ASP A 192 -10.21 1.06 14.92
CA ASP A 192 -10.63 1.79 16.13
C ASP A 192 -12.11 2.23 16.04
N ALA A 193 -12.50 2.86 14.92
CA ALA A 193 -13.87 3.32 14.68
C ALA A 193 -14.90 2.18 14.66
N ALA A 194 -14.55 1.06 14.01
CA ALA A 194 -15.40 -0.12 13.91
C ALA A 194 -15.62 -0.77 15.29
N LEU A 195 -14.55 -1.02 16.04
CA LEU A 195 -14.63 -1.61 17.40
C LEU A 195 -15.43 -0.73 18.36
N ALA A 196 -15.32 0.60 18.23
CA ALA A 196 -16.07 1.56 19.00
C ALA A 196 -17.53 1.76 18.52
N ARG A 197 -17.98 1.04 17.47
CA ARG A 197 -19.33 1.18 16.88
C ARG A 197 -19.65 2.61 16.41
N LYS A 198 -18.62 3.35 15.96
CA LYS A 198 -18.76 4.73 15.45
C LYS A 198 -19.08 4.79 13.96
N ILE A 199 -19.03 3.66 13.28
CA ILE A 199 -19.31 3.51 11.85
C ILE A 199 -20.04 2.20 11.61
N PRO A 200 -21.10 2.16 10.77
CA PRO A 200 -21.91 0.95 10.56
C PRO A 200 -21.19 -0.11 9.72
N ALA A 201 -20.31 0.30 8.80
CA ALA A 201 -19.56 -0.61 7.93
C ALA A 201 -18.13 -0.08 7.69
N VAL A 202 -17.20 -0.98 7.42
CA VAL A 202 -15.80 -0.61 7.15
C VAL A 202 -15.19 -1.52 6.10
N ASN A 203 -14.42 -0.94 5.16
CA ASN A 203 -13.58 -1.72 4.25
C ASN A 203 -12.17 -1.81 4.79
N VAL A 204 -11.72 -3.01 5.09
CA VAL A 204 -10.42 -3.36 5.66
C VAL A 204 -9.80 -4.57 4.97
N TRP A 205 -8.50 -4.78 5.17
CA TRP A 205 -7.72 -5.82 4.51
C TRP A 205 -6.72 -6.48 5.47
N GLY A 206 -6.29 -7.70 5.14
CA GLY A 206 -5.23 -8.43 5.85
C GLY A 206 -5.43 -8.48 7.37
N PRO A 207 -4.42 -8.11 8.17
CA PRO A 207 -4.48 -8.20 9.64
C PRO A 207 -5.66 -7.46 10.27
N GLN A 208 -6.07 -6.31 9.69
CA GLN A 208 -7.21 -5.54 10.18
C GLN A 208 -8.53 -6.29 9.99
N LEU A 209 -8.69 -6.95 8.84
CA LEU A 209 -9.85 -7.77 8.54
C LEU A 209 -9.96 -8.94 9.54
N TYR A 210 -8.88 -9.70 9.70
CA TYR A 210 -8.85 -10.85 10.59
C TYR A 210 -9.07 -10.49 12.06
N LEU A 211 -8.57 -9.33 12.49
CA LEU A 211 -8.83 -8.81 13.82
C LEU A 211 -10.32 -8.54 14.02
N LEU A 212 -10.98 -7.83 13.09
CA LEU A 212 -12.40 -7.52 13.21
C LEU A 212 -13.26 -8.80 13.18
N GLU A 213 -12.91 -9.80 12.38
CA GLU A 213 -13.59 -11.10 12.37
C GLU A 213 -13.51 -11.80 13.73
N GLN A 214 -12.35 -11.76 14.39
CA GLN A 214 -12.21 -12.31 15.75
C GLN A 214 -13.01 -11.55 16.81
N HIS A 215 -13.40 -10.27 16.49
CA HIS A 215 -14.26 -9.45 17.34
C HIS A 215 -15.74 -9.50 16.90
N GLY A 216 -16.12 -10.54 16.17
CA GLY A 216 -17.51 -10.81 15.81
C GLY A 216 -18.05 -9.97 14.65
N PHE A 217 -17.17 -9.33 13.87
CA PHE A 217 -17.58 -8.71 12.60
C PHE A 217 -17.75 -9.79 11.53
N ARG A 218 -18.67 -9.57 10.61
CA ARG A 218 -18.94 -10.47 9.49
C ARG A 218 -18.75 -9.77 8.14
N ARG A 219 -18.27 -10.50 7.16
CA ARG A 219 -18.12 -10.02 5.79
C ARG A 219 -19.47 -9.89 5.10
N ILE A 220 -19.69 -8.78 4.42
CA ILE A 220 -20.84 -8.57 3.54
C ILE A 220 -20.44 -8.80 2.09
N ILE A 221 -19.28 -8.27 1.67
CA ILE A 221 -18.78 -8.44 0.33
C ILE A 221 -17.24 -8.49 0.35
N SER A 222 -16.66 -9.41 -0.43
CA SER A 222 -15.22 -9.43 -0.68
C SER A 222 -14.83 -8.26 -1.58
N THR A 223 -13.80 -7.55 -1.19
CA THR A 223 -13.22 -6.43 -1.93
C THR A 223 -11.74 -6.67 -2.22
N THR A 224 -11.35 -7.94 -2.37
CA THR A 224 -9.98 -8.36 -2.71
C THR A 224 -9.45 -7.59 -3.91
N PHE A 225 -8.23 -7.07 -3.80
CA PHE A 225 -7.64 -6.21 -4.82
C PHE A 225 -6.15 -6.46 -5.02
N MET A 226 -5.63 -6.00 -6.16
CA MET A 226 -4.21 -6.04 -6.45
C MET A 226 -3.47 -4.89 -5.76
N MET A 227 -2.29 -5.23 -5.26
CA MET A 227 -1.26 -4.28 -4.83
C MET A 227 -0.15 -4.25 -5.89
N ALA A 228 0.49 -3.12 -6.06
CA ALA A 228 1.61 -2.96 -6.96
C ALA A 228 2.81 -2.36 -6.24
N PHE A 229 3.99 -2.59 -6.79
CA PHE A 229 5.24 -2.05 -6.28
C PHE A 229 5.64 -0.84 -7.12
N MET A 230 6.09 0.20 -6.47
CA MET A 230 6.61 1.40 -7.11
C MET A 230 7.96 1.77 -6.50
N PHE A 231 8.87 2.24 -7.31
CA PHE A 231 10.17 2.73 -6.89
C PHE A 231 10.48 4.08 -7.55
N PRO A 232 11.28 4.94 -6.91
CA PRO A 232 11.64 6.23 -7.49
C PRO A 232 12.57 6.06 -8.69
N HIS A 233 12.53 6.98 -9.65
CA HIS A 233 13.35 6.96 -10.88
C HIS A 233 14.86 6.81 -10.63
N TYR A 234 15.35 7.22 -9.45
CA TYR A 234 16.76 7.11 -9.07
C TYR A 234 17.11 5.79 -8.37
N ALA A 235 16.17 4.89 -8.11
CA ALA A 235 16.45 3.62 -7.44
C ALA A 235 17.38 2.74 -8.30
N ASP A 236 18.26 2.01 -7.63
CA ASP A 236 19.01 0.94 -8.30
C ASP A 236 18.05 -0.21 -8.65
N ARG A 237 17.75 -0.32 -9.94
CA ARG A 237 16.86 -1.34 -10.47
C ARG A 237 17.26 -2.77 -10.08
N ARG A 238 18.56 -3.04 -9.97
CA ARG A 238 19.05 -4.37 -9.55
C ARG A 238 18.67 -4.67 -8.10
N ASN A 239 18.71 -3.67 -7.22
CA ASN A 239 18.29 -3.83 -5.84
C ASN A 239 16.78 -4.01 -5.73
N VAL A 240 15.98 -3.32 -6.55
CA VAL A 240 14.53 -3.56 -6.64
C VAL A 240 14.25 -5.00 -7.09
N GLU A 241 14.95 -5.48 -8.12
CA GLU A 241 14.82 -6.85 -8.62
C GLU A 241 15.18 -7.90 -7.56
N ARG A 242 16.29 -7.71 -6.84
CA ARG A 242 16.73 -8.57 -5.73
C ARG A 242 15.69 -8.60 -4.61
N TYR A 243 15.14 -7.44 -4.27
CA TYR A 243 14.08 -7.34 -3.26
C TYR A 243 12.83 -8.13 -3.67
N ILE A 244 12.31 -7.89 -4.87
CA ILE A 244 11.11 -8.59 -5.37
C ILE A 244 11.37 -10.12 -5.48
N HIS A 245 12.54 -10.52 -5.95
CA HIS A 245 12.91 -11.94 -6.04
C HIS A 245 12.92 -12.60 -4.66
N SER A 246 13.44 -11.92 -3.65
CA SER A 246 13.41 -12.39 -2.25
C SER A 246 11.98 -12.55 -1.74
N LEU A 247 11.06 -11.63 -2.10
CA LEU A 247 9.64 -11.76 -1.72
C LEU A 247 8.96 -12.95 -2.40
N VAL A 248 9.29 -13.24 -3.65
CA VAL A 248 8.77 -14.41 -4.39
C VAL A 248 9.25 -15.73 -3.75
N ARG A 249 10.52 -15.79 -3.33
CA ARG A 249 11.04 -16.95 -2.59
C ARG A 249 10.33 -17.14 -1.25
N ALA A 250 10.14 -16.05 -0.51
CA ALA A 250 9.38 -16.07 0.75
C ALA A 250 7.92 -16.51 0.53
N GLN A 251 7.31 -16.11 -0.59
CA GLN A 251 5.97 -16.56 -0.94
C GLN A 251 5.88 -18.08 -1.13
N ALA A 252 6.88 -18.68 -1.76
CA ALA A 252 6.93 -20.13 -1.93
C ALA A 252 6.96 -20.87 -0.57
N ASP A 253 7.74 -20.37 0.39
CA ASP A 253 7.76 -20.93 1.75
C ASP A 253 6.41 -20.76 2.47
N ILE A 254 5.79 -19.58 2.35
CA ILE A 254 4.47 -19.30 2.94
C ILE A 254 3.39 -20.19 2.33
N ASP A 255 3.42 -20.44 1.03
CA ASP A 255 2.45 -21.31 0.35
C ASP A 255 2.55 -22.77 0.84
N VAL A 256 3.73 -23.24 1.27
CA VAL A 256 3.96 -24.60 1.76
C VAL A 256 3.60 -24.75 3.25
N GLU A 257 4.03 -23.80 4.08
CA GLU A 257 3.89 -23.88 5.55
C GLU A 257 3.39 -22.55 6.16
N PRO A 258 2.18 -22.05 5.80
CA PRO A 258 1.72 -20.73 6.22
C PRO A 258 1.65 -20.57 7.74
N GLU A 259 1.28 -21.64 8.46
CA GLU A 259 1.13 -21.62 9.92
C GLU A 259 2.44 -21.31 10.66
N LYS A 260 3.56 -21.65 10.06
CA LYS A 260 4.88 -21.39 10.60
C LYS A 260 5.21 -19.90 10.71
N TYR A 261 4.63 -19.07 9.82
CA TYR A 261 5.00 -17.68 9.67
C TYR A 261 3.96 -16.69 10.19
N LYS A 262 2.74 -17.15 10.55
CA LYS A 262 1.66 -16.26 11.02
C LYS A 262 2.03 -15.43 12.25
N HIS A 263 2.97 -15.91 13.09
CA HIS A 263 3.44 -15.17 14.26
C HIS A 263 4.04 -13.80 13.90
N TYR A 264 4.55 -13.62 12.67
CA TYR A 264 5.08 -12.34 12.21
C TYR A 264 4.01 -11.25 12.08
N PHE A 265 2.74 -11.60 11.97
CA PHE A 265 1.68 -10.59 12.02
C PHE A 265 1.70 -9.77 13.32
N MET A 266 2.25 -10.30 14.40
CA MET A 266 2.45 -9.51 15.63
C MET A 266 3.36 -8.29 15.43
N ASN A 267 4.23 -8.31 14.42
CA ASN A 267 5.07 -7.17 14.06
C ASN A 267 4.28 -6.07 13.34
N GLU A 268 3.11 -6.39 12.79
CA GLU A 268 2.25 -5.49 12.01
C GLU A 268 1.07 -4.94 12.81
N ILE A 269 0.82 -5.48 14.01
CA ILE A 269 -0.31 -5.12 14.85
C ILE A 269 0.11 -4.05 15.86
N PRO A 270 -0.63 -2.90 15.95
CA PRO A 270 -0.43 -1.92 16.99
C PRO A 270 -0.51 -2.55 18.39
N GLU A 271 0.32 -2.05 19.31
CA GLU A 271 0.42 -2.59 20.67
C GLU A 271 -0.95 -2.67 21.37
N ARG A 272 -1.82 -1.67 21.18
CA ARG A 272 -3.17 -1.61 21.75
C ARG A 272 -4.13 -2.75 21.35
N PHE A 273 -3.71 -3.58 20.37
CA PHE A 273 -4.52 -4.72 19.88
C PHE A 273 -3.84 -6.08 20.08
N ARG A 274 -2.57 -6.12 20.51
CA ARG A 274 -1.79 -7.38 20.56
C ARG A 274 -2.36 -8.42 21.53
N ASP A 275 -2.93 -7.97 22.63
CA ASP A 275 -3.60 -8.80 23.63
C ASP A 275 -5.03 -9.22 23.25
N LYS A 276 -5.54 -8.70 22.12
CA LYS A 276 -6.92 -8.86 21.66
C LYS A 276 -7.06 -9.79 20.46
N VAL A 277 -5.96 -10.38 19.99
CA VAL A 277 -5.95 -11.21 18.77
C VAL A 277 -5.14 -12.48 18.95
N ASP A 278 -5.54 -13.52 18.27
CA ASP A 278 -4.76 -14.73 18.05
C ASP A 278 -4.34 -14.80 16.56
N VAL A 279 -3.10 -14.45 16.27
CA VAL A 279 -2.59 -14.42 14.89
C VAL A 279 -2.52 -15.79 14.23
N ARG A 280 -2.56 -16.89 14.98
CA ARG A 280 -2.65 -18.26 14.43
C ARG A 280 -3.96 -18.48 13.69
N ARG A 281 -5.00 -17.73 14.04
CA ARG A 281 -6.32 -17.76 13.39
C ARG A 281 -6.45 -16.79 12.20
N PHE A 282 -5.38 -16.06 11.87
CA PHE A 282 -5.37 -15.17 10.70
C PHE A 282 -5.25 -16.01 9.42
N GLY A 283 -5.75 -15.44 8.31
CA GLY A 283 -5.39 -15.90 6.97
C GLY A 283 -3.93 -15.59 6.65
N VAL A 284 -3.49 -15.89 5.44
CA VAL A 284 -2.11 -15.64 5.00
C VAL A 284 -1.85 -14.19 4.59
N GLY A 285 -2.90 -13.37 4.50
CA GLY A 285 -2.78 -11.95 4.15
C GLY A 285 -2.49 -11.72 2.66
N GLU A 286 -1.63 -10.75 2.41
CA GLU A 286 -1.22 -10.38 1.05
C GLU A 286 -0.31 -11.45 0.44
N ARG A 287 -0.60 -11.84 -0.81
CA ARG A 287 0.13 -12.86 -1.55
C ARG A 287 0.86 -12.24 -2.74
N VAL A 288 2.17 -12.42 -2.81
CA VAL A 288 2.98 -11.99 -3.97
C VAL A 288 2.76 -12.95 -5.14
N VAL A 289 2.52 -12.38 -6.32
CA VAL A 289 2.23 -13.09 -7.57
C VAL A 289 3.28 -12.72 -8.61
N PRO A 290 4.19 -13.64 -9.00
CA PRO A 290 5.24 -13.38 -9.99
C PRO A 290 4.67 -13.46 -11.41
N GLN A 291 3.76 -12.56 -11.73
CA GLN A 291 3.09 -12.45 -13.03
C GLN A 291 3.19 -11.02 -13.53
N PRO A 292 3.28 -10.80 -14.84
CA PRO A 292 3.33 -9.45 -15.41
C PRO A 292 2.07 -8.63 -15.10
N TYR A 293 2.27 -7.36 -14.68
CA TYR A 293 1.24 -6.35 -14.73
C TYR A 293 1.21 -5.79 -16.16
N THR A 294 0.27 -6.30 -16.96
CA THR A 294 0.26 -6.09 -18.40
C THR A 294 -0.21 -4.68 -18.80
N ARG A 295 0.11 -4.26 -20.04
CA ARG A 295 -0.44 -3.03 -20.64
C ARG A 295 -1.96 -3.00 -20.55
N ALA A 296 -2.64 -4.11 -20.87
CA ALA A 296 -4.09 -4.17 -20.81
C ALA A 296 -4.64 -3.92 -19.40
N MET A 297 -3.95 -4.42 -18.36
CA MET A 297 -4.31 -4.13 -16.95
C MET A 297 -4.09 -2.66 -16.64
N PHE A 298 -2.97 -2.08 -17.07
CA PHE A 298 -2.65 -0.68 -16.87
C PHE A 298 -3.71 0.25 -17.49
N GLU A 299 -3.99 0.05 -18.77
CA GLU A 299 -4.93 0.87 -19.54
C GLU A 299 -6.38 0.71 -19.02
N LYS A 300 -6.80 -0.51 -18.68
CA LYS A 300 -8.12 -0.75 -18.07
C LYS A 300 -8.27 -0.03 -16.73
N THR A 301 -7.20 -0.02 -15.93
CA THR A 301 -7.18 0.70 -14.64
C THR A 301 -7.29 2.20 -14.85
N GLN A 302 -6.55 2.77 -15.82
CA GLN A 302 -6.64 4.18 -16.18
C GLN A 302 -8.04 4.56 -16.67
N ALA A 303 -8.64 3.75 -17.55
CA ALA A 303 -9.99 3.98 -18.04
C ALA A 303 -11.02 4.02 -16.91
N TRP A 304 -10.92 3.08 -15.95
CA TRP A 304 -11.82 3.01 -14.79
C TRP A 304 -11.65 4.23 -13.87
N ILE A 305 -10.40 4.64 -13.59
CA ILE A 305 -10.08 5.83 -12.80
C ILE A 305 -10.67 7.08 -13.43
N HIS A 306 -10.47 7.23 -14.73
CA HIS A 306 -10.92 8.39 -15.50
C HIS A 306 -12.45 8.50 -15.58
N GLU A 307 -13.12 7.41 -15.89
CA GLU A 307 -14.59 7.35 -15.96
C GLU A 307 -15.25 7.85 -14.66
N ARG A 308 -14.61 7.58 -13.51
CA ARG A 308 -15.12 7.96 -12.18
C ARG A 308 -14.56 9.26 -11.66
N LYS A 309 -13.72 9.94 -12.42
CA LYS A 309 -13.10 11.24 -12.05
C LYS A 309 -12.45 11.18 -10.66
N LEU A 310 -11.73 10.10 -10.38
CA LEU A 310 -11.17 9.85 -9.04
C LEU A 310 -9.96 10.74 -8.72
N PHE A 311 -9.33 11.31 -9.74
CA PHE A 311 -8.24 12.27 -9.62
C PHE A 311 -8.50 13.46 -10.55
N ASP A 312 -8.02 14.64 -10.16
CA ASP A 312 -8.10 15.86 -10.98
C ASP A 312 -7.08 15.84 -12.15
N VAL A 313 -7.06 14.74 -12.91
CA VAL A 313 -6.10 14.54 -14.00
C VAL A 313 -6.84 14.32 -15.32
N VAL A 314 -6.40 15.00 -16.36
CA VAL A 314 -6.92 14.81 -17.72
C VAL A 314 -6.53 13.40 -18.21
N ALA A 315 -7.45 12.70 -18.87
CA ALA A 315 -7.27 11.30 -19.31
C ALA A 315 -5.98 11.06 -20.11
N ASP A 316 -5.64 12.01 -20.98
CA ASP A 316 -4.47 11.93 -21.88
C ASP A 316 -3.18 12.52 -21.25
N ALA A 317 -3.25 13.04 -20.03
CA ALA A 317 -2.08 13.57 -19.35
C ALA A 317 -1.18 12.43 -18.81
N GLY A 318 0.13 12.68 -18.84
CA GLY A 318 1.15 11.77 -18.33
C GLY A 318 1.76 10.85 -19.38
N VAL A 319 2.57 9.90 -18.90
CA VAL A 319 3.45 9.08 -19.73
C VAL A 319 2.77 7.79 -20.23
N SER A 320 3.37 7.15 -21.25
CA SER A 320 2.90 5.86 -21.77
C SER A 320 3.17 4.71 -20.80
N TYR A 321 2.58 3.53 -21.07
CA TYR A 321 2.85 2.31 -20.29
C TYR A 321 4.35 1.98 -20.24
N GLU A 322 5.06 2.09 -21.36
CA GLU A 322 6.50 1.77 -21.46
C GLU A 322 7.37 2.71 -20.63
N GLN A 323 6.90 3.92 -20.38
CA GLN A 323 7.60 4.89 -19.54
C GLN A 323 7.23 4.76 -18.06
N ALA A 324 5.96 4.39 -17.78
CA ALA A 324 5.43 4.25 -16.43
C ALA A 324 5.82 2.93 -15.76
N VAL A 325 6.02 1.86 -16.54
CA VAL A 325 6.13 0.47 -16.04
C VAL A 325 7.43 -0.17 -16.47
N ASP A 326 8.17 -0.69 -15.51
CA ASP A 326 9.34 -1.52 -15.71
C ASP A 326 8.91 -2.98 -15.90
N SER A 327 8.74 -3.39 -17.16
CA SER A 327 8.23 -4.69 -17.60
C SER A 327 9.32 -5.65 -18.09
#